data_185f437f6d1a0a32629156672eaabad3
#
_entry.id   185f437f6d1a0a32629156672eaabad3
#
_cell.length_a   1.000
_cell.length_b   1.000
_cell.length_c   1.000
_cell.angle_alpha   90.00
_cell.angle_beta   90.00
_cell.angle_gamma   90.00
#
_symmetry.space_group_name_H-M   'P 1'
#
loop_
_entity.id
_entity.type
_entity.pdbx_description
1 polymer ?
#
loop_
_entity_poly.entity_id
_entity_poly.type
_entity_poly.pdbx_seq_one_letter_code
_entity_poly.pdbx_strand_id
1 'polypeptide(L)'
;MILYNVTFQVDSDIETQWTNWVQKTYIPKMLSDNGFSSAQLLRVRTEEGAITGSYALQFSAADKKKLDHFLTQQSAIHRKEILEQFGTKALIFSTQLEIISTHQ
;
A
#
# COMPACT_ATOMS: atom_id res chain seq x y z
N MET A 1 0.77 -14.43 -10.46
CA MET A 1 0.30 -13.61 -9.31
C MET A 1 0.73 -12.18 -9.51
N ILE A 2 -0.14 -11.26 -9.18
CA ILE A 2 0.13 -9.82 -9.32
C ILE A 2 0.07 -9.18 -7.94
N LEU A 3 1.05 -8.33 -7.66
CA LEU A 3 1.07 -7.52 -6.44
C LEU A 3 0.61 -6.10 -6.78
N TYR A 4 -0.34 -5.59 -6.02
CA TYR A 4 -0.68 -4.18 -6.07
C TYR A 4 0.21 -3.47 -5.04
N ASN A 5 1.13 -2.64 -5.52
CA ASN A 5 2.12 -1.98 -4.68
C ASN A 5 1.77 -0.52 -4.53
N VAL A 6 1.67 -0.06 -3.29
CA VAL A 6 1.45 1.35 -2.96
C VAL A 6 2.66 1.85 -2.20
N THR A 7 3.35 2.82 -2.76
CA THR A 7 4.48 3.45 -2.08
C THR A 7 4.01 4.73 -1.43
N PHE A 8 4.31 4.88 -0.15
CA PHE A 8 4.00 6.08 0.62
C PHE A 8 5.28 6.80 1.00
N GLN A 9 5.29 8.11 0.82
CA GLN A 9 6.30 8.98 1.42
C GLN A 9 5.62 9.74 2.54
N VAL A 10 6.04 9.49 3.78
CA VAL A 10 5.34 9.95 4.98
C VAL A 10 6.21 10.94 5.75
N ASP A 11 5.65 12.10 6.07
CA ASP A 11 6.35 13.09 6.90
C ASP A 11 6.58 12.56 8.30
N SER A 12 7.73 12.89 8.89
CA SER A 12 8.15 12.36 10.18
C SER A 12 7.18 12.72 11.32
N ASP A 13 6.52 13.88 11.24
CA ASP A 13 5.61 14.33 12.29
C ASP A 13 4.31 13.52 12.35
N ILE A 14 3.94 12.78 11.32
CA ILE A 14 2.74 11.93 11.30
C ILE A 14 3.06 10.44 11.19
N GLU A 15 4.32 10.07 11.19
CA GLU A 15 4.75 8.71 10.86
C GLU A 15 4.17 7.66 11.81
N THR A 16 4.17 7.90 13.10
CA THR A 16 3.60 6.98 14.08
C THR A 16 2.09 6.87 13.92
N GLN A 17 1.39 7.99 13.74
CA GLN A 17 -0.04 8.00 13.53
C GLN A 17 -0.41 7.26 12.24
N TRP A 18 0.32 7.52 11.15
CA TRP A 18 0.09 6.88 9.86
C TRP A 18 0.31 5.37 9.94
N THR A 19 1.42 4.94 10.56
CA THR A 19 1.75 3.51 10.69
C THR A 19 0.66 2.77 11.46
N ASN A 20 0.17 3.35 12.54
CA ASN A 20 -0.92 2.76 13.32
C ASN A 20 -2.22 2.68 12.52
N TRP A 21 -2.57 3.74 11.82
CA TRP A 21 -3.78 3.79 11.00
C TRP A 21 -3.75 2.75 9.87
N VAL A 22 -2.62 2.66 9.17
CA VAL A 22 -2.47 1.68 8.08
C VAL A 22 -2.68 0.27 8.58
N GLN A 23 -2.04 -0.09 9.69
CA GLN A 23 -2.10 -1.45 10.22
C GLN A 23 -3.47 -1.80 10.83
N LYS A 24 -4.10 -0.85 11.49
CA LYS A 24 -5.34 -1.11 12.24
C LYS A 24 -6.60 -0.86 11.43
N THR A 25 -6.55 0.01 10.44
CA THR A 25 -7.74 0.45 9.69
C THR A 25 -7.63 0.16 8.21
N TYR A 26 -6.57 0.64 7.56
CA TYR A 26 -6.49 0.58 6.09
C TYR A 26 -6.30 -0.83 5.56
N ILE A 27 -5.30 -1.56 6.08
CA ILE A 27 -5.01 -2.92 5.62
C ILE A 27 -6.19 -3.86 5.85
N PRO A 28 -6.80 -3.92 7.06
CA PRO A 28 -7.96 -4.80 7.26
C PRO A 28 -9.12 -4.49 6.32
N LYS A 29 -9.38 -3.20 6.09
CA LYS A 29 -10.45 -2.78 5.18
C LYS A 29 -10.16 -3.21 3.74
N MET A 30 -8.92 -3.02 3.29
CA MET A 30 -8.51 -3.42 1.94
C MET A 30 -8.66 -4.93 1.73
N LEU A 31 -8.27 -5.72 2.72
CA LEU A 31 -8.38 -7.18 2.62
C LEU A 31 -9.83 -7.65 2.60
N SER A 32 -10.70 -7.06 3.43
CA SER A 32 -12.09 -7.50 3.51
C SER A 32 -12.94 -7.02 2.33
N ASP A 33 -12.70 -5.80 1.85
CA ASP A 33 -13.59 -5.17 0.87
C ASP A 33 -13.20 -5.45 -0.58
N ASN A 34 -11.94 -5.76 -0.85
CA ASN A 34 -11.41 -5.76 -2.22
C ASN A 34 -10.87 -7.10 -2.70
N GLY A 35 -10.99 -8.15 -1.89
CA GLY A 35 -10.63 -9.49 -2.31
C GLY A 35 -9.13 -9.76 -2.47
N PHE A 36 -8.29 -8.95 -1.86
CA PHE A 36 -6.86 -9.27 -1.77
C PHE A 36 -6.64 -10.39 -0.78
N SER A 37 -5.73 -11.32 -1.10
CA SER A 37 -5.50 -12.50 -0.27
C SER A 37 -4.57 -12.23 0.90
N SER A 38 -3.66 -11.28 0.76
CA SER A 38 -2.72 -10.92 1.82
C SER A 38 -2.13 -9.54 1.58
N ALA A 39 -1.50 -8.99 2.61
CA ALA A 39 -0.83 -7.70 2.54
C ALA A 39 0.46 -7.74 3.33
N GLN A 40 1.42 -6.90 2.92
CA GLN A 40 2.70 -6.78 3.59
C GLN A 40 3.12 -5.31 3.61
N LEU A 41 3.46 -4.81 4.79
CA LEU A 41 3.94 -3.45 4.96
C LEU A 41 5.45 -3.48 5.16
N LEU A 42 6.20 -2.78 4.31
CA LEU A 42 7.66 -2.76 4.32
C LEU A 42 8.14 -1.32 4.51
N ARG A 43 9.19 -1.17 5.33
CA ARG A 43 9.88 0.11 5.45
C ARG A 43 11.05 0.13 4.48
N VAL A 44 11.14 1.19 3.68
CA VAL A 44 12.28 1.36 2.78
C VAL A 44 13.46 1.91 3.57
N ARG A 45 14.61 1.26 3.42
CA ARG A 45 15.87 1.69 4.04
C ARG A 45 16.93 1.84 2.97
N THR A 46 17.91 2.71 3.19
CA THR A 46 19.05 2.81 2.29
C THR A 46 19.94 1.57 2.43
N GLU A 47 20.89 1.39 1.53
CA GLU A 47 21.87 0.30 1.63
C GLU A 47 22.63 0.34 2.94
N GLU A 48 22.90 1.53 3.47
CA GLU A 48 23.57 1.73 4.76
C GLU A 48 22.62 1.51 5.95
N GLY A 49 21.33 1.24 5.68
CA GLY A 49 20.35 0.96 6.71
C GLY A 49 19.65 2.18 7.29
N ALA A 50 19.82 3.36 6.70
CA ALA A 50 19.15 4.56 7.17
C ALA A 50 17.65 4.53 6.84
N ILE A 51 16.83 5.05 7.75
CA ILE A 51 15.38 5.14 7.61
C ILE A 51 15.04 6.32 6.71
N THR A 52 14.14 6.13 5.75
CA THR A 52 13.84 7.12 4.71
C THR A 52 12.49 7.82 4.87
N GLY A 53 11.58 7.32 5.71
CA GLY A 53 10.20 7.77 5.74
C GLY A 53 9.34 7.22 4.61
N SER A 54 9.89 6.36 3.78
CA SER A 54 9.18 5.70 2.69
C SER A 54 8.75 4.30 3.10
N TYR A 55 7.55 3.91 2.64
CA TYR A 55 6.97 2.60 2.92
C TYR A 55 6.41 2.00 1.64
N ALA A 56 6.52 0.69 1.52
CA ALA A 56 5.86 -0.06 0.46
C ALA A 56 4.79 -0.94 1.09
N LEU A 57 3.56 -0.79 0.60
CA LEU A 57 2.45 -1.63 1.03
C LEU A 57 2.04 -2.48 -0.16
N GLN A 58 2.19 -3.79 -0.03
CA GLN A 58 1.97 -4.72 -1.13
C GLN A 58 0.78 -5.63 -0.82
N PHE A 59 -0.17 -5.65 -1.74
CA PHE A 59 -1.35 -6.51 -1.66
C PHE A 59 -1.23 -7.59 -2.72
N SER A 60 -1.45 -8.85 -2.33
CA SER A 60 -1.46 -9.96 -3.28
C SER A 60 -2.85 -10.13 -3.88
N ALA A 61 -2.92 -10.08 -5.21
CA ALA A 61 -4.16 -10.33 -5.95
C ALA A 61 -4.02 -11.68 -6.65
N ALA A 62 -4.85 -12.63 -6.26
CA ALA A 62 -4.87 -13.95 -6.88
C ALA A 62 -5.46 -13.92 -8.29
N ASP A 63 -6.31 -12.92 -8.56
CA ASP A 63 -7.11 -12.82 -9.77
C ASP A 63 -6.96 -11.40 -10.35
N LYS A 64 -6.53 -11.30 -11.61
CA LYS A 64 -6.38 -10.03 -12.28
C LYS A 64 -7.71 -9.29 -12.41
N LYS A 65 -8.82 -9.99 -12.56
CA LYS A 65 -10.14 -9.37 -12.67
C LYS A 65 -10.53 -8.63 -11.40
N LYS A 66 -10.22 -9.18 -10.23
CA LYS A 66 -10.48 -8.53 -8.95
C LYS A 66 -9.60 -7.29 -8.79
N LEU A 67 -8.35 -7.36 -9.22
CA LEU A 67 -7.45 -6.20 -9.20
C LEU A 67 -7.97 -5.10 -10.14
N ASP A 68 -8.36 -5.46 -11.36
CA ASP A 68 -8.90 -4.50 -12.33
C ASP A 68 -10.19 -3.85 -11.78
N HIS A 69 -11.05 -4.63 -11.15
CA HIS A 69 -12.26 -4.09 -10.52
C HIS A 69 -11.92 -3.09 -9.41
N PHE A 70 -10.96 -3.43 -8.56
CA PHE A 70 -10.48 -2.51 -7.51
C PHE A 70 -9.96 -1.21 -8.12
N LEU A 71 -9.09 -1.31 -9.14
CA LEU A 71 -8.48 -0.14 -9.76
C LEU A 71 -9.50 0.78 -10.43
N THR A 72 -10.55 0.22 -11.02
CA THR A 72 -11.56 1.03 -11.71
C THR A 72 -12.65 1.55 -10.78
N GLN A 73 -13.02 0.81 -9.72
CA GLN A 73 -14.19 1.11 -8.91
C GLN A 73 -13.85 1.62 -7.50
N GLN A 74 -12.73 1.24 -6.92
CA GLN A 74 -12.45 1.48 -5.51
C GLN A 74 -11.21 2.32 -5.23
N SER A 75 -10.19 2.30 -6.10
CA SER A 75 -8.90 2.93 -5.80
C SER A 75 -9.02 4.44 -5.55
N ALA A 76 -9.86 5.13 -6.32
CA ALA A 76 -10.06 6.58 -6.15
C ALA A 76 -10.68 6.90 -4.78
N ILE A 77 -11.60 6.06 -4.30
CA ILE A 77 -12.24 6.23 -3.00
C ILE A 77 -11.20 6.09 -1.88
N HIS A 78 -10.35 5.06 -1.96
CA HIS A 78 -9.30 4.83 -0.96
C HIS A 78 -8.26 5.94 -0.95
N ARG A 79 -7.86 6.43 -2.12
CA ARG A 79 -6.93 7.57 -2.21
C ARG A 79 -7.52 8.83 -1.58
N LYS A 80 -8.81 9.07 -1.81
CA LYS A 80 -9.51 10.21 -1.21
C LYS A 80 -9.53 10.11 0.31
N GLU A 81 -9.79 8.93 0.86
CA GLU A 81 -9.77 8.71 2.31
C GLU A 81 -8.40 9.03 2.90
N ILE A 82 -7.33 8.60 2.26
CA ILE A 82 -5.96 8.87 2.72
C ILE A 82 -5.66 10.36 2.67
N LEU A 83 -6.07 11.03 1.59
CA LEU A 83 -5.88 12.47 1.44
C LEU A 83 -6.65 13.25 2.51
N GLU A 84 -7.89 12.85 2.80
CA GLU A 84 -8.71 13.48 3.84
C GLU A 84 -8.09 13.27 5.23
N GLN A 85 -7.50 12.11 5.48
CA GLN A 85 -6.91 11.77 6.77
C GLN A 85 -5.56 12.46 7.02
N PHE A 86 -4.70 12.53 6.02
CA PHE A 86 -3.31 12.96 6.18
C PHE A 86 -2.90 14.14 5.30
N GLY A 87 -3.74 14.54 4.35
CA GLY A 87 -3.40 15.61 3.42
C GLY A 87 -2.18 15.25 2.59
N THR A 88 -1.33 16.22 2.31
CA THR A 88 -0.10 16.01 1.53
C THR A 88 1.06 15.46 2.35
N LYS A 89 0.85 15.18 3.63
CA LYS A 89 1.90 14.62 4.51
C LYS A 89 2.16 13.14 4.25
N ALA A 90 1.29 12.47 3.47
CA ALA A 90 1.48 11.11 3.01
C ALA A 90 1.28 11.08 1.48
N LEU A 91 2.36 11.19 0.73
CA LEU A 91 2.32 11.11 -0.74
C LEU A 91 2.23 9.65 -1.18
N ILE A 92 1.49 9.39 -2.26
CA ILE A 92 1.15 8.04 -2.69
C ILE A 92 1.52 7.82 -4.15
N PHE A 93 2.17 6.68 -4.42
CA PHE A 93 2.39 6.16 -5.77
C PHE A 93 1.94 4.71 -5.83
N SER A 94 1.21 4.33 -6.87
CA SER A 94 0.72 2.97 -7.04
C SER A 94 1.30 2.34 -8.29
N THR A 95 1.67 1.06 -8.18
CA THR A 95 2.17 0.27 -9.30
C THR A 95 1.64 -1.15 -9.19
N GLN A 96 1.62 -1.86 -10.32
CA GLN A 96 1.36 -3.28 -10.35
C GLN A 96 2.69 -4.00 -10.58
N LEU A 97 2.93 -5.06 -9.79
CA LEU A 97 4.16 -5.86 -9.88
C LEU A 97 3.77 -7.29 -10.22
N GLU A 98 4.21 -7.75 -11.39
CA GLU A 98 3.95 -9.11 -11.84
C GLU A 98 5.13 -10.00 -11.45
N ILE A 99 4.86 -11.11 -10.75
CA ILE A 99 5.90 -12.07 -10.44
C ILE A 99 6.18 -12.90 -11.69
N ILE A 100 7.34 -12.69 -12.28
CA ILE A 100 7.78 -13.44 -13.48
C ILE A 100 8.37 -14.76 -13.08
N SER A 101 9.20 -14.78 -12.04
CA SER A 101 9.84 -16.01 -11.56
C SER A 101 10.25 -15.86 -10.10
N THR A 102 10.32 -17.00 -9.42
CA THR A 102 10.79 -17.08 -8.03
C THR A 102 11.96 -18.06 -7.99
N HIS A 103 13.05 -17.66 -7.37
CA HIS A 103 14.27 -18.44 -7.26
C HIS A 103 14.64 -18.63 -5.80
N GLN A 104 15.19 -19.82 -5.49
CA GLN A 104 15.63 -20.14 -4.14
C GLN A 104 17.05 -20.70 -4.15
#